data_0ed20a66faa6aa37dde5e3cc5b40ffd5
#
_entry.id   0ed20a66faa6aa37dde5e3cc5b40ffd5
#
_cell.length_a   1.000
_cell.length_b   1.000
_cell.length_c   1.000
_cell.angle_alpha   90.00
_cell.angle_beta   90.00
_cell.angle_gamma   90.00
#
_symmetry.space_group_name_H-M   'P 1'
#
loop_
_entity.id
_entity.type
_entity.pdbx_description
1 polymer ?
#
loop_
_entity_poly.entity_id
_entity_poly.type
_entity_poly.pdbx_seq_one_letter_code
_entity_poly.pdbx_strand_id
1 'polypeptide(L)'
;LVLEKHRIAEAWRAGRWDSLVANGLAWHDRFPNLAFAGLDPESFAPKEQVASYLVAYAQMIAAPIRTGVEVRRAEARVGAPGFTVETSAGRLIARRIVVATGAFQTPVTPALVPPATGLFQCHSFDYKNPAQLPAGAVVVVGAGSSGVQIADELNRAGKSVTLSVGPHDRPPRRYRGRDNVWWLGVLGLW
;
A
#
# COMPACT_ATOMS: atom_id res chain seq x y z
N LEU A 1 11.11 19.63 -4.94
CA LEU A 1 11.44 18.52 -5.85
C LEU A 1 11.11 17.20 -5.17
N VAL A 2 10.39 16.31 -5.86
CA VAL A 2 10.13 14.93 -5.45
C VAL A 2 10.94 14.03 -6.37
N LEU A 3 11.61 13.02 -5.80
CA LEU A 3 12.33 12.00 -6.56
C LEU A 3 11.58 10.67 -6.41
N GLU A 4 11.23 10.07 -7.52
CA GLU A 4 10.54 8.78 -7.58
C GLU A 4 11.34 7.81 -8.45
N LYS A 5 11.63 6.63 -7.91
CA LYS A 5 12.42 5.60 -8.60
C LYS A 5 11.71 5.07 -9.86
N HIS A 6 10.39 4.96 -9.81
CA HIS A 6 9.56 4.40 -10.87
C HIS A 6 8.57 5.44 -11.40
N ARG A 7 7.37 4.99 -11.80
CA ARG A 7 6.25 5.85 -12.16
C ARG A 7 5.55 6.35 -10.90
N ILE A 8 4.86 7.46 -10.99
CA ILE A 8 3.96 7.92 -9.92
C ILE A 8 2.97 6.80 -9.58
N ALA A 9 2.81 6.53 -8.29
CA ALA A 9 1.93 5.48 -7.76
C ALA A 9 2.32 4.03 -8.17
N GLU A 10 3.58 3.76 -8.46
CA GLU A 10 4.04 2.42 -8.85
C GLU A 10 3.72 1.36 -7.80
N ALA A 11 3.85 1.68 -6.51
CA ALA A 11 3.53 0.76 -5.42
C ALA A 11 2.07 0.26 -5.42
N TRP A 12 1.13 1.02 -6.01
CA TRP A 12 -0.25 0.60 -6.20
C TRP A 12 -0.43 -0.35 -7.38
N ARG A 13 0.47 -0.30 -8.37
CA ARG A 13 0.40 -1.13 -9.58
C ARG A 13 1.19 -2.42 -9.44
N ALA A 14 2.46 -2.34 -9.04
CA ALA A 14 3.39 -3.46 -9.12
C ALA A 14 3.33 -4.41 -7.92
N GLY A 15 3.30 -3.89 -6.69
CA GLY A 15 3.41 -4.67 -5.45
C GLY A 15 2.07 -5.03 -4.81
N ARG A 16 1.01 -5.25 -5.62
CA ARG A 16 -0.34 -5.50 -5.11
C ARG A 16 -1.04 -6.59 -5.91
N TRP A 17 -2.01 -7.25 -5.28
CA TRP A 17 -2.89 -8.24 -5.92
C TRP A 17 -3.97 -7.54 -6.76
N ASP A 18 -4.58 -8.30 -7.66
CA ASP A 18 -5.41 -7.73 -8.71
C ASP A 18 -6.70 -7.10 -8.17
N SER A 19 -7.34 -7.73 -7.19
CA SER A 19 -8.59 -7.26 -6.60
C SER A 19 -8.43 -6.26 -5.45
N LEU A 20 -7.21 -5.76 -5.19
CA LEU A 20 -6.99 -4.80 -4.09
C LEU A 20 -7.90 -3.59 -4.21
N VAL A 21 -8.57 -3.28 -3.10
CA VAL A 21 -9.25 -2.00 -2.91
C VAL A 21 -8.61 -1.22 -1.75
N ALA A 22 -8.72 0.11 -1.78
CA ALA A 22 -8.30 0.97 -0.69
C ALA A 22 -9.01 0.59 0.62
N ASN A 23 -8.38 0.85 1.76
CA ASN A 23 -8.96 0.53 3.06
C ASN A 23 -9.96 1.58 3.55
N GLY A 24 -9.83 2.82 3.11
CA GLY A 24 -10.75 3.91 3.41
C GLY A 24 -11.81 4.06 2.33
N LEU A 25 -12.93 4.65 2.72
CA LEU A 25 -13.97 5.05 1.77
C LEU A 25 -13.47 6.21 0.88
N ALA A 26 -13.95 6.30 -0.35
CA ALA A 26 -13.49 7.29 -1.30
C ALA A 26 -13.67 8.74 -0.82
N TRP A 27 -14.70 9.04 -0.02
CA TRP A 27 -14.87 10.35 0.57
C TRP A 27 -13.78 10.70 1.60
N HIS A 28 -13.21 9.69 2.25
CA HIS A 28 -12.17 9.86 3.26
C HIS A 28 -10.77 9.87 2.65
N ASP A 29 -10.46 8.92 1.75
CA ASP A 29 -9.12 8.70 1.19
C ASP A 29 -8.74 9.71 0.10
N ARG A 30 -9.46 10.82 -0.01
CA ARG A 30 -9.19 11.88 -0.97
C ARG A 30 -8.29 12.97 -0.42
N PHE A 31 -7.48 13.55 -1.29
CA PHE A 31 -6.74 14.78 -1.01
C PHE A 31 -7.61 16.03 -1.21
N PRO A 32 -7.20 17.19 -0.66
CA PRO A 32 -7.95 18.43 -0.83
C PRO A 32 -8.18 18.77 -2.32
N ASN A 33 -9.39 19.25 -2.60
CA ASN A 33 -9.81 19.75 -3.93
C ASN A 33 -9.86 18.73 -5.07
N LEU A 34 -9.68 17.42 -4.79
CA LEU A 34 -9.85 16.36 -5.79
C LEU A 34 -10.65 15.21 -5.19
N ALA A 35 -11.69 14.78 -5.87
CA ALA A 35 -12.44 13.56 -5.56
C ALA A 35 -12.08 12.44 -6.54
N PHE A 36 -12.40 11.19 -6.17
CA PHE A 36 -12.30 10.07 -7.10
C PHE A 36 -13.35 10.20 -8.20
N ALA A 37 -12.93 10.23 -9.44
CA ALA A 37 -13.83 10.38 -10.58
C ALA A 37 -14.69 9.12 -10.78
N GLY A 38 -16.01 9.31 -10.91
CA GLY A 38 -16.94 8.23 -11.22
C GLY A 38 -17.10 7.16 -10.14
N LEU A 39 -16.61 7.40 -8.92
CA LEU A 39 -16.70 6.46 -7.80
C LEU A 39 -17.71 6.96 -6.77
N ASP A 40 -18.56 6.05 -6.27
CA ASP A 40 -19.42 6.33 -5.14
C ASP A 40 -18.55 6.71 -3.91
N PRO A 41 -18.80 7.86 -3.26
CA PRO A 41 -18.07 8.27 -2.07
C PRO A 41 -18.07 7.23 -0.93
N GLU A 42 -19.11 6.43 -0.80
CA GLU A 42 -19.23 5.37 0.23
C GLU A 42 -18.62 4.02 -0.22
N SER A 43 -17.94 3.97 -1.36
CA SER A 43 -17.25 2.78 -1.86
C SER A 43 -15.73 2.84 -1.65
N PHE A 44 -15.07 1.70 -1.86
CA PHE A 44 -13.62 1.56 -1.77
C PHE A 44 -12.99 1.63 -3.15
N ALA A 45 -12.03 2.51 -3.34
CA ALA A 45 -11.38 2.69 -4.63
C ALA A 45 -10.53 1.45 -5.01
N PRO A 46 -10.74 0.84 -6.18
CA PRO A 46 -9.82 -0.16 -6.72
C PRO A 46 -8.41 0.40 -6.91
N LYS A 47 -7.39 -0.45 -6.82
CA LYS A 47 -5.98 -0.04 -6.89
C LYS A 47 -5.65 0.81 -8.12
N GLU A 48 -6.23 0.50 -9.27
CA GLU A 48 -5.99 1.26 -10.51
C GLU A 48 -6.60 2.67 -10.46
N GLN A 49 -7.74 2.81 -9.81
CA GLN A 49 -8.33 4.13 -9.58
C GLN A 49 -7.52 4.95 -8.59
N VAL A 50 -6.98 4.31 -7.52
CA VAL A 50 -6.06 4.99 -6.60
C VAL A 50 -4.80 5.46 -7.35
N ALA A 51 -4.21 4.60 -8.18
CA ALA A 51 -3.04 4.96 -8.97
C ALA A 51 -3.32 6.13 -9.93
N SER A 52 -4.44 6.10 -10.63
CA SER A 52 -4.87 7.16 -11.54
C SER A 52 -5.16 8.46 -10.80
N TYR A 53 -5.80 8.37 -9.63
CA TYR A 53 -6.09 9.49 -8.74
C TYR A 53 -4.82 10.20 -8.28
N LEU A 54 -3.78 9.45 -7.86
CA LEU A 54 -2.49 10.01 -7.43
C LEU A 54 -1.76 10.71 -8.58
N VAL A 55 -1.85 10.19 -9.80
CA VAL A 55 -1.32 10.85 -11.00
C VAL A 55 -2.06 12.16 -11.27
N ALA A 56 -3.40 12.12 -11.24
CA ALA A 56 -4.23 13.31 -11.46
C ALA A 56 -3.96 14.38 -10.39
N TYR A 57 -3.81 13.99 -9.14
CA TYR A 57 -3.48 14.92 -8.06
C TYR A 57 -2.11 15.58 -8.26
N ALA A 58 -1.09 14.78 -8.61
CA ALA A 58 0.24 15.31 -8.89
C ALA A 58 0.24 16.33 -10.05
N GLN A 59 -0.57 16.09 -11.08
CA GLN A 59 -0.76 17.01 -12.20
C GLN A 59 -1.50 18.28 -11.76
N MET A 60 -2.59 18.14 -11.01
CA MET A 60 -3.41 19.26 -10.53
C MET A 60 -2.59 20.26 -9.72
N ILE A 61 -1.71 19.77 -8.84
CA ILE A 61 -0.86 20.63 -8.00
C ILE A 61 0.46 21.00 -8.68
N ALA A 62 0.66 20.64 -9.94
CA ALA A 62 1.91 20.85 -10.68
C ALA A 62 3.14 20.39 -9.89
N ALA A 63 3.06 19.23 -9.23
CA ALA A 63 4.12 18.73 -8.36
C ALA A 63 5.45 18.54 -9.15
N PRO A 64 6.58 19.09 -8.68
CA PRO A 64 7.86 18.97 -9.36
C PRO A 64 8.47 17.58 -9.15
N ILE A 65 7.93 16.56 -9.80
CA ILE A 65 8.33 15.16 -9.68
C ILE A 65 9.29 14.79 -10.80
N ARG A 66 10.42 14.16 -10.46
CA ARG A 66 11.32 13.47 -11.39
C ARG A 66 11.17 11.96 -11.19
N THR A 67 10.59 11.29 -12.15
CA THR A 67 10.46 9.84 -12.21
C THR A 67 11.72 9.20 -12.81
N GLY A 68 11.93 7.90 -12.57
CA GLY A 68 13.11 7.17 -13.02
C GLY A 68 14.39 7.55 -12.26
N VAL A 69 14.28 8.21 -11.11
CA VAL A 69 15.42 8.66 -10.31
C VAL A 69 15.44 7.96 -8.95
N GLU A 70 16.34 7.00 -8.80
CA GLU A 70 16.56 6.29 -7.55
C GLU A 70 17.47 7.08 -6.63
N VAL A 71 17.02 7.36 -5.41
CA VAL A 71 17.88 7.86 -4.33
C VAL A 71 18.60 6.67 -3.70
N ARG A 72 19.92 6.68 -3.75
CA ARG A 72 20.76 5.59 -3.22
C ARG A 72 21.30 5.89 -1.83
N ARG A 73 21.61 7.17 -1.57
CA ARG A 73 22.20 7.62 -0.31
C ARG A 73 21.83 9.06 -0.04
N ALA A 74 21.61 9.37 1.22
CA ALA A 74 21.42 10.75 1.68
C ALA A 74 22.17 10.93 2.98
N GLU A 75 23.07 11.91 3.05
CA GLU A 75 23.96 12.17 4.17
C GLU A 75 23.99 13.64 4.54
N ALA A 76 24.10 13.91 5.83
CA ALA A 76 24.39 15.26 6.30
C ALA A 76 25.76 15.73 5.76
N ARG A 77 25.84 16.98 5.35
CA ARG A 77 27.09 17.57 4.88
C ARG A 77 28.01 17.89 6.06
N VAL A 78 29.25 17.48 5.94
CA VAL A 78 30.29 17.85 6.92
C VAL A 78 30.74 19.29 6.66
N GLY A 79 30.75 20.12 7.68
CA GLY A 79 31.20 21.51 7.62
C GLY A 79 30.29 22.51 6.87
N ALA A 80 29.08 22.06 6.47
CA ALA A 80 28.10 22.92 5.81
C ALA A 80 26.67 22.46 6.10
N PRO A 81 25.66 23.34 6.13
CA PRO A 81 24.27 22.94 6.37
C PRO A 81 23.68 22.14 5.22
N GLY A 82 22.73 21.26 5.54
CA GLY A 82 21.97 20.46 4.56
C GLY A 82 22.53 19.07 4.31
N PHE A 83 22.14 18.51 3.17
CA PHE A 83 22.38 17.12 2.81
C PHE A 83 22.96 16.98 1.42
N THR A 84 23.80 15.98 1.25
CA THR A 84 24.20 15.45 -0.06
C THR A 84 23.32 14.24 -0.37
N VAL A 85 22.71 14.21 -1.55
CA VAL A 85 21.83 13.12 -2.01
C VAL A 85 22.43 12.50 -3.26
N GLU A 86 22.81 11.24 -3.19
CA GLU A 86 23.31 10.46 -4.32
C GLU A 86 22.16 9.76 -5.01
N THR A 87 22.04 9.97 -6.31
CA THR A 87 20.95 9.41 -7.12
C THR A 87 21.49 8.67 -8.35
N SER A 88 20.61 7.90 -9.02
CA SER A 88 20.92 7.31 -10.33
C SER A 88 21.19 8.36 -11.42
N ALA A 89 20.75 9.60 -11.23
CA ALA A 89 20.91 10.71 -12.16
C ALA A 89 21.94 11.76 -11.71
N GLY A 90 22.82 11.41 -10.75
CA GLY A 90 23.86 12.30 -10.23
C GLY A 90 23.61 12.76 -8.79
N ARG A 91 24.44 13.70 -8.34
CA ARG A 91 24.44 14.22 -6.98
C ARG A 91 23.61 15.50 -6.89
N LEU A 92 22.83 15.61 -5.81
CA LEU A 92 22.05 16.81 -5.47
C LEU A 92 22.45 17.31 -4.09
N ILE A 93 22.25 18.61 -3.87
CA ILE A 93 22.37 19.23 -2.55
C ILE A 93 20.98 19.72 -2.13
N ALA A 94 20.57 19.36 -0.92
CA ALA A 94 19.29 19.76 -0.35
C ALA A 94 19.45 20.37 1.03
N ARG A 95 18.71 21.42 1.32
CA ARG A 95 18.69 22.02 2.68
C ARG A 95 17.92 21.13 3.67
N ARG A 96 16.86 20.48 3.19
CA ARG A 96 15.97 19.60 3.97
C ARG A 96 15.59 18.39 3.12
N ILE A 97 15.37 17.27 3.77
CA ILE A 97 14.90 16.03 3.14
C ILE A 97 13.67 15.55 3.90
N VAL A 98 12.65 15.12 3.15
CA VAL A 98 11.52 14.36 3.66
C VAL A 98 11.62 12.97 3.08
N VAL A 99 11.78 11.96 3.96
CA VAL A 99 11.78 10.55 3.56
C VAL A 99 10.33 10.07 3.55
N ALA A 100 9.79 9.89 2.35
CA ALA A 100 8.40 9.49 2.12
C ALA A 100 8.32 8.19 1.29
N THR A 101 9.26 7.26 1.52
CA THR A 101 9.41 6.03 0.74
C THR A 101 8.33 4.98 1.03
N GLY A 102 7.51 5.17 2.07
CA GLY A 102 6.49 4.22 2.50
C GLY A 102 7.06 3.03 3.30
N ALA A 103 6.17 2.28 3.93
CA ALA A 103 6.53 1.19 4.83
C ALA A 103 6.60 -0.20 4.15
N PHE A 104 6.19 -0.31 2.89
CA PHE A 104 5.99 -1.61 2.21
C PHE A 104 7.00 -1.82 1.06
N GLN A 105 8.25 -1.41 1.26
CA GLN A 105 9.29 -1.49 0.24
C GLN A 105 9.90 -2.90 0.14
N THR A 106 10.10 -3.55 1.27
CA THR A 106 10.76 -4.86 1.34
C THR A 106 9.83 -5.86 2.02
N PRO A 107 9.39 -6.92 1.30
CA PRO A 107 8.59 -7.97 1.91
C PRO A 107 9.43 -8.75 2.93
N VAL A 108 8.82 -9.06 4.08
CA VAL A 108 9.43 -9.90 5.11
C VAL A 108 8.54 -11.10 5.35
N THR A 109 9.02 -12.28 5.02
CA THR A 109 8.34 -13.55 5.31
C THR A 109 8.96 -14.15 6.57
N PRO A 110 8.21 -14.30 7.67
CA PRO A 110 8.71 -14.96 8.87
C PRO A 110 9.09 -16.43 8.57
N ALA A 111 10.18 -16.91 9.13
CA ALA A 111 10.66 -18.28 8.97
C ALA A 111 9.81 -19.27 9.81
N LEU A 112 8.51 -19.28 9.60
CA LEU A 112 7.57 -20.15 10.33
C LEU A 112 7.52 -21.57 9.78
N VAL A 113 7.78 -21.72 8.49
CA VAL A 113 7.71 -23.01 7.76
C VAL A 113 9.07 -23.28 7.14
N PRO A 114 9.71 -24.41 7.50
CA PRO A 114 11.01 -24.77 6.91
C PRO A 114 10.89 -24.99 5.39
N PRO A 115 11.89 -24.57 4.59
CA PRO A 115 11.88 -24.77 3.15
C PRO A 115 11.77 -26.24 2.72
N ALA A 116 12.27 -27.17 3.56
CA ALA A 116 12.26 -28.61 3.31
C ALA A 116 10.85 -29.25 3.28
N THR A 117 9.79 -28.50 3.68
CA THR A 117 8.41 -29.02 3.68
C THR A 117 7.80 -29.16 2.29
N GLY A 118 8.40 -28.59 1.26
CA GLY A 118 7.86 -28.56 -0.10
C GLY A 118 6.57 -27.74 -0.25
N LEU A 119 6.13 -27.01 0.78
CA LEU A 119 4.96 -26.14 0.71
C LEU A 119 5.24 -24.90 -0.12
N PHE A 120 4.30 -24.56 -1.00
CA PHE A 120 4.34 -23.28 -1.70
C PHE A 120 4.11 -22.15 -0.68
N GLN A 121 5.01 -21.18 -0.67
CA GLN A 121 4.95 -20.01 0.19
C GLN A 121 5.01 -18.76 -0.66
N CYS A 122 4.16 -17.78 -0.36
CA CYS A 122 4.06 -16.54 -1.11
C CYS A 122 3.77 -15.37 -0.14
N HIS A 123 4.56 -14.30 -0.23
CA HIS A 123 4.24 -13.08 0.48
C HIS A 123 3.12 -12.32 -0.23
N SER A 124 2.30 -11.54 0.51
CA SER A 124 1.21 -10.73 -0.08
C SER A 124 1.68 -9.74 -1.15
N PHE A 125 2.96 -9.39 -1.17
CA PHE A 125 3.58 -8.56 -2.21
C PHE A 125 3.66 -9.29 -3.56
N ASP A 126 3.91 -10.60 -3.54
CA ASP A 126 4.08 -11.44 -4.74
C ASP A 126 2.76 -12.11 -5.17
N TYR A 127 1.77 -12.15 -4.28
CA TYR A 127 0.45 -12.65 -4.58
C TYR A 127 -0.29 -11.71 -5.55
N LYS A 128 -0.93 -12.27 -6.59
CA LYS A 128 -1.69 -11.52 -7.59
C LYS A 128 -3.17 -11.89 -7.61
N ASN A 129 -3.47 -13.17 -7.65
CA ASN A 129 -4.85 -13.67 -7.71
C ASN A 129 -4.90 -15.16 -7.34
N PRO A 130 -6.11 -15.74 -7.12
CA PRO A 130 -6.26 -17.14 -6.73
C PRO A 130 -5.70 -18.17 -7.72
N ALA A 131 -5.62 -17.82 -9.02
CA ALA A 131 -5.12 -18.72 -10.06
C ALA A 131 -3.60 -18.96 -9.98
N GLN A 132 -2.87 -18.07 -9.31
CA GLN A 132 -1.43 -18.21 -9.06
C GLN A 132 -1.12 -19.37 -8.10
N LEU A 133 -2.08 -19.73 -7.24
CA LEU A 133 -1.83 -20.69 -6.17
C LEU A 133 -2.04 -22.13 -6.65
N PRO A 134 -1.21 -23.08 -6.23
CA PRO A 134 -1.43 -24.50 -6.49
C PRO A 134 -2.79 -24.98 -5.99
N ALA A 135 -3.20 -26.17 -6.44
CA ALA A 135 -4.37 -26.86 -5.88
C ALA A 135 -4.12 -27.20 -4.40
N GLY A 136 -5.19 -27.19 -3.61
CA GLY A 136 -5.15 -27.54 -2.19
C GLY A 136 -5.68 -26.44 -1.27
N ALA A 137 -5.59 -26.70 0.04
CA ALA A 137 -5.94 -25.75 1.07
C ALA A 137 -4.90 -24.65 1.22
N VAL A 138 -5.35 -23.45 1.59
CA VAL A 138 -4.50 -22.27 1.76
C VAL A 138 -4.57 -21.79 3.21
N VAL A 139 -3.42 -21.55 3.82
CA VAL A 139 -3.32 -20.86 5.09
C VAL A 139 -2.83 -19.44 4.83
N VAL A 140 -3.63 -18.45 5.20
CA VAL A 140 -3.25 -17.03 5.19
C VAL A 140 -2.80 -16.67 6.60
N VAL A 141 -1.54 -16.27 6.74
CA VAL A 141 -0.95 -15.90 8.02
C VAL A 141 -1.00 -14.39 8.21
N GLY A 142 -1.71 -13.95 9.26
CA GLY A 142 -1.89 -12.55 9.62
C GLY A 142 -3.24 -11.97 9.18
N ALA A 143 -3.93 -11.34 10.13
CA ALA A 143 -5.25 -10.72 9.95
C ALA A 143 -5.19 -9.19 9.77
N GLY A 144 -4.10 -8.65 9.24
CA GLY A 144 -4.04 -7.28 8.76
C GLY A 144 -4.93 -7.07 7.53
N SER A 145 -5.00 -5.85 7.02
CA SER A 145 -5.84 -5.51 5.85
C SER A 145 -5.57 -6.40 4.64
N SER A 146 -4.30 -6.68 4.34
CA SER A 146 -3.92 -7.56 3.22
C SER A 146 -4.40 -8.99 3.45
N GLY A 147 -4.12 -9.57 4.63
CA GLY A 147 -4.48 -10.95 4.92
C GLY A 147 -6.00 -11.20 4.87
N VAL A 148 -6.79 -10.28 5.41
CA VAL A 148 -8.26 -10.40 5.38
C VAL A 148 -8.81 -10.28 3.97
N GLN A 149 -8.34 -9.33 3.16
CA GLN A 149 -8.80 -9.18 1.77
C GLN A 149 -8.41 -10.37 0.92
N ILE A 150 -7.18 -10.88 1.05
CA ILE A 150 -6.72 -12.07 0.32
C ILE A 150 -7.49 -13.32 0.75
N ALA A 151 -7.73 -13.50 2.05
CA ALA A 151 -8.50 -14.64 2.53
C ALA A 151 -9.95 -14.63 2.02
N ASP A 152 -10.59 -13.46 1.99
CA ASP A 152 -11.93 -13.28 1.43
C ASP A 152 -11.95 -13.58 -0.08
N GLU A 153 -10.99 -13.05 -0.85
CA GLU A 153 -10.87 -13.35 -2.28
C GLU A 153 -10.70 -14.84 -2.56
N LEU A 154 -9.80 -15.50 -1.83
CA LEU A 154 -9.55 -16.93 -1.97
C LEU A 154 -10.79 -17.77 -1.63
N ASN A 155 -11.50 -17.39 -0.57
CA ASN A 155 -12.74 -18.05 -0.17
C ASN A 155 -13.83 -17.89 -1.25
N ARG A 156 -14.01 -16.70 -1.80
CA ARG A 156 -14.94 -16.45 -2.91
C ARG A 156 -14.56 -17.20 -4.18
N ALA A 157 -13.28 -17.45 -4.39
CA ALA A 157 -12.77 -18.28 -5.49
C ALA A 157 -12.91 -19.80 -5.25
N GLY A 158 -13.57 -20.22 -4.16
CA GLY A 158 -13.82 -21.62 -3.84
C GLY A 158 -12.61 -22.38 -3.27
N LYS A 159 -11.56 -21.68 -2.82
CA LYS A 159 -10.43 -22.31 -2.12
C LYS A 159 -10.82 -22.65 -0.68
N SER A 160 -10.31 -23.76 -0.16
CA SER A 160 -10.35 -24.05 1.29
C SER A 160 -9.34 -23.13 1.99
N VAL A 161 -9.82 -22.16 2.78
CA VAL A 161 -8.96 -21.12 3.38
C VAL A 161 -9.03 -21.16 4.89
N THR A 162 -7.86 -21.13 5.52
CA THR A 162 -7.71 -20.90 6.96
C THR A 162 -6.99 -19.59 7.18
N LEU A 163 -7.58 -18.64 7.91
CA LEU A 163 -6.93 -17.39 8.32
C LEU A 163 -6.34 -17.56 9.71
N SER A 164 -5.01 -17.50 9.83
CA SER A 164 -4.31 -17.53 11.11
C SER A 164 -4.25 -16.11 11.70
N VAL A 165 -4.84 -15.95 12.88
CA VAL A 165 -5.06 -14.67 13.54
C VAL A 165 -4.33 -14.64 14.87
N GLY A 166 -3.45 -13.67 15.09
CA GLY A 166 -2.87 -13.39 16.42
C GLY A 166 -3.87 -12.66 17.33
N PRO A 167 -3.57 -12.54 18.63
CA PRO A 167 -4.39 -11.78 19.56
C PRO A 167 -4.42 -10.30 19.14
N HIS A 168 -5.61 -9.80 18.86
CA HIS A 168 -5.84 -8.38 18.55
C HIS A 168 -7.32 -8.03 18.69
N ASP A 169 -7.59 -6.79 19.04
CA ASP A 169 -8.94 -6.22 19.00
C ASP A 169 -9.16 -5.48 17.70
N ARG A 170 -10.31 -5.67 17.10
CA ARG A 170 -10.67 -5.00 15.86
C ARG A 170 -12.08 -4.43 15.98
N PRO A 171 -12.27 -3.13 15.84
CA PRO A 171 -13.59 -2.54 15.82
C PRO A 171 -14.38 -3.07 14.60
N PRO A 172 -15.70 -3.20 14.70
CA PRO A 172 -16.53 -3.55 13.55
C PRO A 172 -16.36 -2.51 12.45
N ARG A 173 -16.27 -2.97 11.20
CA ARG A 173 -16.13 -2.09 10.05
C ARG A 173 -17.28 -1.09 9.95
N ARG A 174 -18.50 -1.55 10.22
CA ARG A 174 -19.71 -0.70 10.28
C ARG A 174 -20.36 -0.81 11.64
N TYR A 175 -20.74 0.34 12.18
CA TYR A 175 -21.52 0.46 13.39
C TYR A 175 -22.63 1.48 13.17
N ARG A 176 -23.88 1.13 13.51
CA ARG A 176 -25.07 1.96 13.31
C ARG A 176 -25.17 2.57 11.90
N GLY A 177 -24.95 1.74 10.88
CA GLY A 177 -25.07 2.13 9.47
C GLY A 177 -23.92 3.01 8.93
N ARG A 178 -22.94 3.37 9.76
CA ARG A 178 -21.77 4.18 9.37
C ARG A 178 -20.48 3.38 9.44
N ASP A 179 -19.52 3.72 8.58
CA ASP A 179 -18.18 3.15 8.62
C ASP A 179 -17.44 3.58 9.90
N ASN A 180 -16.51 2.76 10.39
CA ASN A 180 -15.72 3.07 11.57
C ASN A 180 -14.90 4.37 11.40
N VAL A 181 -14.43 4.65 10.20
CA VAL A 181 -13.70 5.87 9.84
C VAL A 181 -14.54 7.12 10.14
N TRP A 182 -15.83 7.09 9.82
CA TRP A 182 -16.75 8.19 10.15
C TRP A 182 -16.82 8.42 11.66
N TRP A 183 -16.91 7.34 12.45
CA TRP A 183 -16.95 7.43 13.91
C TRP A 183 -15.65 7.98 14.50
N LEU A 184 -14.49 7.58 13.97
CA LEU A 184 -13.20 8.14 14.39
C LEU A 184 -13.16 9.65 14.19
N GLY A 185 -13.69 10.15 13.07
CA GLY A 185 -13.80 11.60 12.82
C GLY A 185 -14.72 12.31 13.80
N VAL A 186 -15.94 11.77 14.04
CA VAL A 186 -16.90 12.36 14.98
C VAL A 186 -16.36 12.37 16.42
N LEU A 187 -15.62 11.35 16.80
CA LEU A 187 -15.03 11.23 18.14
C LEU A 187 -13.72 12.02 18.30
N GLY A 188 -13.22 12.66 17.25
CA GLY A 188 -11.97 13.41 17.29
C GLY A 188 -10.73 12.53 17.51
N LEU A 189 -10.75 11.29 17.00
CA LEU A 189 -9.69 10.30 17.16
C LEU A 189 -8.71 10.24 15.96
N TRP A 190 -8.71 11.27 15.14
CA TRP A 190 -7.77 11.47 14.03
C TRP A 190 -6.49 12.14 14.49
#